data_229ca2b1844320d0962124a9e87d18b9
#
_entry.id   229ca2b1844320d0962124a9e87d18b9
#
_cell.length_a   1.000
_cell.length_b   1.000
_cell.length_c   1.000
_cell.angle_alpha   90.00
_cell.angle_beta   90.00
_cell.angle_gamma   90.00
#
_symmetry.space_group_name_H-M   'P 1'
#
loop_
_entity.id
_entity.type
_entity.pdbx_description
1 polymer ?
#
loop_
_entity_poly.entity_id
_entity_poly.type
_entity_poly.pdbx_seq_one_letter_code
_entity_poly.pdbx_strand_id
1 'polypeptide(L)'
;MAGIAYEVKIGSFKASSQPRGSNGQVRSISCALTMDGAGGHCYLELVAAGSAPPKPGDKTTINLDDGNGGATVFTGEVQETKAAPDTAIVVGADGLAKLARFDLEGAYEQMSAGAIAKELVQKAGATAGKIEDGPKFPSYVLHRGPRALRHLQRLAEQCGFDVFTDGDGKVHFAAPKQGGADHTFTYPEQVLRTGLDQVSPTYDGVQVWGEGAASAKGSDKAHWLVKDLASVSGKASMDDTFTVKPASAGKLMREVRDGTVRTGDDAATQAKARMTLLASRPLRGFIEVLGSPKVKPGELVKLDDIPAEHPVNALASGKVLRVRTVRHTLSLQTGFVTRMEF
;
A
#
# COMPACT_ATOMS: atom_id res chain seq x y z
N MET A 1 -33.15 10.08 -5.79
CA MET A 1 -31.68 10.00 -5.77
C MET A 1 -31.29 9.52 -4.39
N ALA A 2 -30.61 8.38 -4.30
CA ALA A 2 -30.00 7.95 -3.05
C ALA A 2 -28.95 9.00 -2.67
N GLY A 3 -29.01 9.51 -1.45
CA GLY A 3 -28.10 10.58 -0.99
C GLY A 3 -26.78 10.01 -0.51
N ILE A 4 -25.74 10.83 -0.52
CA ILE A 4 -24.45 10.51 0.11
C ILE A 4 -24.69 10.24 1.60
N ALA A 5 -24.18 9.12 2.10
CA ALA A 5 -24.31 8.75 3.50
C ALA A 5 -22.97 8.40 4.13
N TYR A 6 -22.88 8.57 5.45
CA TYR A 6 -21.71 8.16 6.24
C TYR A 6 -22.12 7.53 7.56
N GLU A 7 -21.28 6.67 8.08
CA GLU A 7 -21.30 6.18 9.45
C GLU A 7 -19.88 6.19 10.02
N VAL A 8 -19.70 6.83 11.17
CA VAL A 8 -18.45 6.92 11.93
C VAL A 8 -18.65 6.34 13.31
N LYS A 9 -17.81 5.38 13.68
CA LYS A 9 -17.77 4.77 15.03
C LYS A 9 -16.36 4.93 15.59
N ILE A 10 -16.23 5.52 16.79
CA ILE A 10 -14.95 5.70 17.49
C ILE A 10 -15.17 5.38 18.97
N GLY A 11 -14.79 4.20 19.40
CA GLY A 11 -15.11 3.73 20.75
C GLY A 11 -16.63 3.78 21.01
N SER A 12 -17.07 4.60 21.94
CA SER A 12 -18.49 4.85 22.26
C SER A 12 -19.14 5.94 21.39
N PHE A 13 -18.34 6.78 20.68
CA PHE A 13 -18.84 7.82 19.80
C PHE A 13 -19.41 7.21 18.53
N LYS A 14 -20.61 7.68 18.14
CA LYS A 14 -21.28 7.29 16.89
C LYS A 14 -21.85 8.52 16.20
N ALA A 15 -21.55 8.66 14.93
CA ALA A 15 -22.14 9.70 14.07
C ALA A 15 -22.57 9.09 12.74
N SER A 16 -23.68 9.53 12.20
CA SER A 16 -24.24 9.05 10.95
C SER A 16 -25.03 10.14 10.26
N SER A 17 -25.10 10.10 8.94
CA SER A 17 -26.02 10.92 8.15
C SER A 17 -27.49 10.61 8.47
N GLN A 18 -27.75 9.44 9.08
CA GLN A 18 -29.07 9.11 9.63
C GLN A 18 -29.07 9.40 11.14
N PRO A 19 -29.94 10.31 11.64
CA PRO A 19 -29.89 10.78 13.04
C PRO A 19 -30.14 9.69 14.08
N ARG A 20 -30.84 8.61 13.72
CA ARG A 20 -31.21 7.53 14.64
C ARG A 20 -29.97 6.74 15.11
N GLY A 21 -29.70 6.80 16.41
CA GLY A 21 -28.57 6.09 17.04
C GLY A 21 -27.25 6.83 16.99
N SER A 22 -27.22 8.09 16.51
CA SER A 22 -26.05 8.97 16.63
C SER A 22 -26.03 9.69 17.97
N ASN A 23 -24.85 9.80 18.58
CA ASN A 23 -24.58 10.62 19.76
C ASN A 23 -23.60 11.77 19.47
N GLY A 24 -23.36 12.08 18.20
CA GLY A 24 -22.51 13.14 17.73
C GLY A 24 -22.71 13.47 16.28
N GLN A 25 -21.99 14.48 15.79
CA GLN A 25 -21.99 14.92 14.40
C GLN A 25 -20.56 15.03 13.88
N VAL A 26 -20.39 14.83 12.58
CA VAL A 26 -19.12 14.98 11.89
C VAL A 26 -19.22 16.16 10.93
N ARG A 27 -18.25 17.09 11.00
CA ARG A 27 -18.13 18.22 10.09
C ARG A 27 -17.37 17.86 8.83
N SER A 28 -16.29 17.10 8.98
CA SER A 28 -15.50 16.62 7.85
C SER A 28 -14.88 15.28 8.13
N ILE A 29 -14.71 14.48 7.08
CA ILE A 29 -14.03 13.19 7.05
C ILE A 29 -12.96 13.26 5.98
N SER A 30 -11.73 12.88 6.30
CA SER A 30 -10.68 12.62 5.33
C SER A 30 -9.96 11.34 5.71
N CYS A 31 -10.05 10.32 4.87
CA CYS A 31 -9.40 9.03 5.08
C CYS A 31 -8.47 8.75 3.91
N ALA A 32 -7.25 8.33 4.20
CA ALA A 32 -6.31 7.89 3.19
C ALA A 32 -5.77 6.51 3.52
N LEU A 33 -5.80 5.61 2.56
CA LEU A 33 -5.09 4.33 2.58
C LEU A 33 -3.99 4.38 1.53
N THR A 34 -2.79 3.95 1.88
CA THR A 34 -1.63 4.09 1.00
C THR A 34 -0.70 2.87 1.07
N MET A 35 -0.05 2.58 -0.07
CA MET A 35 1.08 1.66 -0.15
C MET A 35 2.41 2.32 0.16
N ASP A 36 2.43 3.66 0.19
CA ASP A 36 3.63 4.44 0.41
C ASP A 36 3.68 4.98 1.85
N GLY A 37 4.83 4.89 2.48
CA GLY A 37 5.04 5.44 3.82
C GLY A 37 4.65 4.51 4.97
N ALA A 38 4.08 5.10 6.03
CA ALA A 38 3.81 4.41 7.30
C ALA A 38 2.38 3.84 7.41
N GLY A 39 1.63 3.81 6.32
CA GLY A 39 0.26 3.30 6.27
C GLY A 39 -0.80 4.40 6.19
N GLY A 40 -2.06 3.95 6.26
CA GLY A 40 -3.23 4.81 6.14
C GLY A 40 -3.53 5.59 7.41
N HIS A 41 -4.23 6.70 7.22
CA HIS A 41 -4.65 7.58 8.30
C HIS A 41 -6.03 8.15 8.03
N CYS A 42 -6.74 8.53 9.09
CA CYS A 42 -7.94 9.35 8.99
C CYS A 42 -7.81 10.63 9.80
N TYR A 43 -8.46 11.66 9.32
CA TYR A 43 -8.62 12.95 9.96
C TYR A 43 -10.11 13.27 10.01
N LEU A 44 -10.64 13.44 11.21
CA LEU A 44 -12.05 13.68 11.46
C LEU A 44 -12.23 14.97 12.24
N GLU A 45 -13.11 15.83 11.78
CA GLU A 45 -13.57 16.99 12.55
C GLU A 45 -14.97 16.68 13.11
N LEU A 46 -15.05 16.50 14.41
CA LEU A 46 -16.27 16.19 15.13
C LEU A 46 -16.85 17.45 15.75
N VAL A 47 -18.18 17.57 15.78
CA VAL A 47 -18.85 18.61 16.53
C VAL A 47 -18.92 18.17 18.00
N ALA A 48 -18.45 19.01 18.89
CA ALA A 48 -18.47 18.76 20.33
C ALA A 48 -19.89 18.97 20.88
N ALA A 49 -20.71 17.93 20.78
CA ALA A 49 -22.10 17.96 21.26
C ALA A 49 -22.26 17.32 22.65
N GLY A 50 -21.56 17.83 23.66
CA GLY A 50 -21.76 17.40 25.06
C GLY A 50 -21.29 15.99 25.45
N SER A 51 -20.69 15.25 24.51
CA SER A 51 -20.09 13.95 24.79
C SER A 51 -18.58 14.06 24.97
N ALA A 52 -17.99 13.19 25.80
CA ALA A 52 -16.54 13.14 25.94
C ALA A 52 -15.89 12.83 24.58
N PRO A 53 -14.79 13.53 24.22
CA PRO A 53 -14.10 13.29 22.96
C PRO A 53 -13.48 11.87 22.95
N PRO A 54 -13.35 11.25 21.76
CA PRO A 54 -12.65 9.98 21.60
C PRO A 54 -11.23 10.05 22.17
N LYS A 55 -10.73 8.92 22.67
CA LYS A 55 -9.41 8.84 23.32
C LYS A 55 -8.41 8.07 22.45
N PRO A 56 -7.10 8.35 22.57
CA PRO A 56 -6.08 7.50 21.98
C PRO A 56 -6.27 6.03 22.35
N GLY A 57 -6.18 5.14 21.35
CA GLY A 57 -6.45 3.71 21.47
C GLY A 57 -7.90 3.29 21.13
N ASP A 58 -8.84 4.22 21.04
CA ASP A 58 -10.21 3.90 20.63
C ASP A 58 -10.24 3.36 19.20
N LYS A 59 -10.94 2.26 18.99
CA LYS A 59 -11.15 1.68 17.65
C LYS A 59 -12.01 2.62 16.80
N THR A 60 -11.58 2.84 15.58
CA THR A 60 -12.24 3.73 14.61
C THR A 60 -12.65 2.93 13.39
N THR A 61 -13.91 3.09 12.95
CA THR A 61 -14.43 2.55 11.71
C THR A 61 -15.22 3.63 10.99
N ILE A 62 -14.97 3.80 9.69
CA ILE A 62 -15.61 4.81 8.85
C ILE A 62 -16.17 4.12 7.62
N ASN A 63 -17.47 4.26 7.44
CA ASN A 63 -18.20 3.81 6.27
C ASN A 63 -18.68 5.04 5.49
N LEU A 64 -18.52 5.01 4.17
CA LEU A 64 -19.06 6.00 3.24
C LEU A 64 -19.93 5.31 2.21
N ASP A 65 -20.95 6.01 1.73
CA ASP A 65 -21.87 5.55 0.70
C ASP A 65 -22.09 6.69 -0.31
N ASP A 66 -21.95 6.40 -1.58
CA ASP A 66 -22.18 7.33 -2.69
C ASP A 66 -23.61 7.30 -3.22
N GLY A 67 -24.47 6.51 -2.58
CA GLY A 67 -25.84 6.24 -3.02
C GLY A 67 -25.98 5.00 -3.92
N ASN A 68 -24.85 4.36 -4.29
CA ASN A 68 -24.80 3.11 -5.07
C ASN A 68 -24.26 1.93 -4.26
N GLY A 69 -24.26 2.08 -2.94
CA GLY A 69 -23.81 1.08 -1.97
C GLY A 69 -22.51 1.45 -1.29
N GLY A 70 -22.57 1.46 0.04
CA GLY A 70 -21.47 1.85 0.90
C GLY A 70 -20.35 0.85 1.00
N ALA A 71 -19.20 1.33 1.48
CA ALA A 71 -18.06 0.52 1.86
C ALA A 71 -17.37 1.07 3.11
N THR A 72 -16.68 0.19 3.85
CA THR A 72 -15.75 0.61 4.88
C THR A 72 -14.50 1.19 4.21
N VAL A 73 -14.26 2.47 4.43
CA VAL A 73 -13.13 3.20 3.83
C VAL A 73 -11.93 3.31 4.78
N PHE A 74 -12.15 3.07 6.06
CA PHE A 74 -11.08 3.10 7.06
C PHE A 74 -11.45 2.30 8.31
N THR A 75 -10.50 1.52 8.80
CA THR A 75 -10.52 0.88 10.11
C THR A 75 -9.15 1.02 10.75
N GLY A 76 -9.11 1.50 11.99
CA GLY A 76 -7.87 1.74 12.70
C GLY A 76 -8.09 2.09 14.17
N GLU A 77 -7.15 2.83 14.75
CA GLU A 77 -7.17 3.30 16.13
C GLU A 77 -6.84 4.78 16.21
N VAL A 78 -7.49 5.49 17.12
CA VAL A 78 -7.19 6.89 17.42
C VAL A 78 -5.75 7.01 17.91
N GLN A 79 -5.00 7.91 17.32
CA GLN A 79 -3.63 8.25 17.71
C GLN A 79 -3.58 9.55 18.52
N GLU A 80 -4.39 10.52 18.10
CA GLU A 80 -4.42 11.86 18.69
C GLU A 80 -5.86 12.38 18.69
N THR A 81 -6.19 13.12 19.74
CA THR A 81 -7.42 13.90 19.80
C THR A 81 -7.08 15.30 20.30
N LYS A 82 -7.47 16.32 19.53
CA LYS A 82 -7.39 17.74 19.89
C LYS A 82 -8.78 18.24 20.16
N ALA A 83 -9.07 18.58 21.42
CA ALA A 83 -10.36 19.16 21.80
C ALA A 83 -10.29 20.69 21.76
N ALA A 84 -11.34 21.30 21.21
CA ALA A 84 -11.64 22.72 21.25
C ALA A 84 -13.06 22.93 21.79
N PRO A 85 -13.47 24.16 22.12
CA PRO A 85 -14.81 24.37 22.73
C PRO A 85 -15.98 23.77 21.95
N ASP A 86 -15.95 23.89 20.64
CA ASP A 86 -17.05 23.49 19.73
C ASP A 86 -16.72 22.28 18.85
N THR A 87 -15.46 21.87 18.78
CA THR A 87 -15.02 20.78 17.89
C THR A 87 -13.97 19.90 18.55
N ALA A 88 -13.86 18.69 18.06
CA ALA A 88 -12.74 17.80 18.36
C ALA A 88 -12.15 17.30 17.04
N ILE A 89 -10.84 17.41 16.91
CA ILE A 89 -10.10 16.83 15.78
C ILE A 89 -9.56 15.49 16.23
N VAL A 90 -9.90 14.44 15.49
CA VAL A 90 -9.42 13.08 15.74
C VAL A 90 -8.54 12.63 14.60
N VAL A 91 -7.35 12.17 14.93
CA VAL A 91 -6.41 11.55 13.99
C VAL A 91 -6.32 10.07 14.32
N GLY A 92 -6.66 9.22 13.35
CA GLY A 92 -6.52 7.77 13.46
C GLY A 92 -5.48 7.22 12.50
N ALA A 93 -4.94 6.05 12.82
CA ALA A 93 -4.03 5.32 11.95
C ALA A 93 -4.42 3.84 11.87
N ASP A 94 -4.08 3.22 10.74
CA ASP A 94 -4.43 1.84 10.43
C ASP A 94 -3.50 0.79 11.08
N GLY A 95 -3.65 -0.48 10.69
CA GLY A 95 -2.86 -1.59 11.19
C GLY A 95 -1.34 -1.48 10.93
N LEU A 96 -0.90 -0.78 9.88
CA LEU A 96 0.53 -0.59 9.59
C LEU A 96 1.20 0.31 10.63
N ALA A 97 0.46 1.23 11.26
CA ALA A 97 1.01 2.04 12.36
C ALA A 97 1.42 1.19 13.56
N LYS A 98 0.79 0.04 13.79
CA LYS A 98 1.21 -0.93 14.82
C LYS A 98 2.57 -1.52 14.48
N LEU A 99 2.76 -1.95 13.24
CA LEU A 99 4.05 -2.46 12.76
C LEU A 99 5.14 -1.38 12.78
N ALA A 100 4.77 -0.12 12.51
CA ALA A 100 5.71 1.00 12.54
C ALA A 100 6.25 1.32 13.95
N ARG A 101 5.56 0.88 15.00
CA ARG A 101 5.95 1.06 16.41
C ARG A 101 6.53 -0.20 17.03
N PHE A 102 6.30 -1.35 16.44
CA PHE A 102 6.68 -2.64 17.00
C PHE A 102 8.15 -2.95 16.68
N ASP A 103 8.90 -3.24 17.72
CA ASP A 103 10.29 -3.68 17.63
C ASP A 103 10.35 -5.20 17.74
N LEU A 104 11.15 -5.82 16.89
CA LEU A 104 11.19 -7.27 16.75
C LEU A 104 12.60 -7.72 16.38
N GLU A 105 13.00 -8.86 16.91
CA GLU A 105 14.15 -9.63 16.46
C GLU A 105 13.74 -11.09 16.24
N GLY A 106 14.41 -11.79 15.37
CA GLY A 106 14.17 -13.20 15.10
C GLY A 106 15.03 -13.75 14.00
N ALA A 107 15.22 -15.05 14.00
CA ALA A 107 15.86 -15.79 12.94
C ALA A 107 14.90 -16.85 12.42
N TYR A 108 14.81 -16.96 11.11
CA TYR A 108 13.94 -17.89 10.42
C TYR A 108 14.76 -18.78 9.51
N GLU A 109 14.49 -20.06 9.54
CA GLU A 109 15.13 -21.05 8.70
C GLU A 109 14.08 -21.75 7.85
N GLN A 110 14.39 -21.91 6.55
CA GLN A 110 13.54 -22.62 5.61
C GLN A 110 12.09 -22.13 5.56
N MET A 111 11.87 -20.82 5.76
CA MET A 111 10.52 -20.21 5.77
C MET A 111 10.23 -19.41 4.51
N SER A 112 8.96 -19.41 4.09
CA SER A 112 8.49 -18.55 3.01
C SER A 112 8.38 -17.09 3.46
N ALA A 113 8.51 -16.15 2.51
CA ALA A 113 8.31 -14.73 2.77
C ALA A 113 6.95 -14.46 3.41
N GLY A 114 5.89 -15.10 2.93
CA GLY A 114 4.54 -14.96 3.46
C GLY A 114 4.39 -15.46 4.87
N ALA A 115 5.04 -16.58 5.23
CA ALA A 115 5.03 -17.07 6.61
C ALA A 115 5.70 -16.08 7.56
N ILE A 116 6.86 -15.50 7.16
CA ILE A 116 7.54 -14.45 7.94
C ILE A 116 6.66 -13.20 8.03
N ALA A 117 6.07 -12.75 6.91
CA ALA A 117 5.19 -11.58 6.89
C ALA A 117 3.97 -11.75 7.80
N LYS A 118 3.34 -12.92 7.78
CA LYS A 118 2.19 -13.25 8.64
C LYS A 118 2.55 -13.16 10.12
N GLU A 119 3.71 -13.70 10.49
CA GLU A 119 4.19 -13.65 11.87
C GLU A 119 4.48 -12.21 12.32
N LEU A 120 5.12 -11.38 11.46
CA LEU A 120 5.35 -9.96 11.71
C LEU A 120 4.04 -9.22 12.01
N VAL A 121 3.02 -9.42 11.15
CA VAL A 121 1.71 -8.79 11.29
C VAL A 121 1.03 -9.22 12.59
N GLN A 122 1.05 -10.52 12.91
CA GLN A 122 0.41 -11.07 14.12
C GLN A 122 1.10 -10.60 15.40
N LYS A 123 2.44 -10.64 15.47
CA LYS A 123 3.20 -10.19 16.64
C LYS A 123 3.04 -8.69 16.90
N ALA A 124 2.86 -7.88 15.86
CA ALA A 124 2.56 -6.46 16.01
C ALA A 124 1.09 -6.18 16.44
N GLY A 125 0.25 -7.20 16.58
CA GLY A 125 -1.17 -7.06 16.93
C GLY A 125 -2.02 -6.45 15.80
N ALA A 126 -1.57 -6.57 14.56
CA ALA A 126 -2.35 -6.20 13.38
C ALA A 126 -3.10 -7.42 12.81
N THR A 127 -4.11 -7.16 11.99
CA THR A 127 -4.91 -8.22 11.34
C THR A 127 -4.36 -8.51 9.95
N ALA A 128 -4.07 -9.77 9.67
CA ALA A 128 -3.63 -10.20 8.35
C ALA A 128 -4.82 -10.30 7.38
N GLY A 129 -4.65 -9.73 6.19
CA GLY A 129 -5.52 -9.90 5.04
C GLY A 129 -4.97 -10.97 4.09
N LYS A 130 -4.82 -10.66 2.82
CA LYS A 130 -4.20 -11.54 1.83
C LYS A 130 -2.68 -11.52 2.03
N ILE A 131 -2.11 -12.65 2.41
CA ILE A 131 -0.67 -12.87 2.54
C ILE A 131 -0.28 -13.98 1.56
N GLU A 132 0.49 -13.64 0.52
CA GLU A 132 1.02 -14.62 -0.44
C GLU A 132 2.38 -15.14 0.04
N ASP A 133 2.66 -16.42 -0.24
CA ASP A 133 3.85 -17.09 0.27
C ASP A 133 5.16 -16.51 -0.27
N GLY A 134 5.22 -16.21 -1.57
CA GLY A 134 6.46 -15.73 -2.20
C GLY A 134 7.62 -16.74 -2.15
N PRO A 135 8.87 -16.28 -2.29
CA PRO A 135 10.04 -17.15 -2.24
C PRO A 135 10.28 -17.69 -0.83
N LYS A 136 10.95 -18.85 -0.78
CA LYS A 136 11.39 -19.49 0.44
C LYS A 136 12.85 -19.10 0.72
N PHE A 137 13.15 -18.61 1.92
CA PHE A 137 14.48 -18.25 2.34
C PHE A 137 15.14 -19.40 3.12
N PRO A 138 16.36 -19.81 2.76
CA PRO A 138 17.13 -20.75 3.56
C PRO A 138 17.38 -20.23 4.98
N SER A 139 17.70 -18.94 5.10
CA SER A 139 17.87 -18.22 6.36
C SER A 139 17.45 -16.76 6.18
N TYR A 140 16.71 -16.23 7.14
CA TYR A 140 16.29 -14.83 7.17
C TYR A 140 16.38 -14.29 8.59
N VAL A 141 17.10 -13.20 8.79
CA VAL A 141 17.33 -12.64 10.12
C VAL A 141 16.71 -11.24 10.22
N LEU A 142 15.95 -11.01 11.26
CA LEU A 142 15.44 -9.72 11.65
C LEU A 142 16.25 -9.17 12.82
N HIS A 143 16.84 -8.02 12.61
CA HIS A 143 17.64 -7.32 13.62
C HIS A 143 16.80 -6.29 14.34
N ARG A 144 17.10 -6.03 15.60
CA ARG A 144 16.60 -4.83 16.29
C ARG A 144 17.12 -3.56 15.63
N GLY A 145 16.29 -2.50 15.70
CA GLY A 145 16.60 -1.20 15.14
C GLY A 145 15.58 -0.81 14.08
N PRO A 146 15.53 -1.47 12.90
CA PRO A 146 14.38 -1.29 12.01
C PRO A 146 13.10 -1.84 12.65
N ARG A 147 12.01 -1.08 12.59
CA ARG A 147 10.70 -1.52 13.06
C ARG A 147 10.11 -2.60 12.15
N ALA A 148 9.13 -3.36 12.66
CA ALA A 148 8.48 -4.46 11.94
C ALA A 148 7.96 -4.04 10.55
N LEU A 149 7.41 -2.83 10.40
CA LEU A 149 6.97 -2.29 9.12
C LEU A 149 8.13 -2.22 8.10
N ARG A 150 9.31 -1.75 8.53
CA ARG A 150 10.47 -1.64 7.63
C ARG A 150 10.96 -3.02 7.18
N HIS A 151 10.93 -4.00 8.07
CA HIS A 151 11.24 -5.38 7.72
C HIS A 151 10.23 -5.95 6.73
N LEU A 152 8.93 -5.71 6.96
CA LEU A 152 7.87 -6.16 6.06
C LEU A 152 7.99 -5.52 4.67
N GLN A 153 8.29 -4.21 4.60
CA GLN A 153 8.52 -3.50 3.34
C GLN A 153 9.75 -4.05 2.59
N ARG A 154 10.86 -4.30 3.31
CA ARG A 154 12.05 -4.90 2.70
C ARG A 154 11.76 -6.29 2.15
N LEU A 155 11.03 -7.10 2.91
CA LEU A 155 10.63 -8.44 2.48
C LEU A 155 9.75 -8.37 1.22
N ALA A 156 8.83 -7.40 1.16
CA ALA A 156 8.00 -7.16 -0.02
C ALA A 156 8.82 -6.75 -1.26
N GLU A 157 9.81 -5.86 -1.09
CA GLU A 157 10.73 -5.49 -2.18
C GLU A 157 11.48 -6.69 -2.75
N GLN A 158 11.91 -7.63 -1.89
CA GLN A 158 12.60 -8.86 -2.31
C GLN A 158 11.68 -9.79 -3.11
N CYS A 159 10.38 -9.79 -2.79
CA CYS A 159 9.38 -10.62 -3.45
C CYS A 159 8.75 -9.96 -4.69
N GLY A 160 8.91 -8.66 -4.86
CA GLY A 160 8.13 -7.88 -5.82
C GLY A 160 6.66 -7.72 -5.41
N PHE A 161 6.39 -7.68 -4.12
CA PHE A 161 5.06 -7.57 -3.54
C PHE A 161 4.78 -6.16 -3.03
N ASP A 162 3.50 -5.84 -2.85
CA ASP A 162 3.04 -4.63 -2.18
C ASP A 162 2.64 -4.93 -0.72
N VAL A 163 2.74 -3.88 0.12
CA VAL A 163 2.25 -3.88 1.50
C VAL A 163 1.31 -2.72 1.68
N PHE A 164 0.09 -2.99 2.10
CA PHE A 164 -0.92 -1.97 2.37
C PHE A 164 -2.02 -2.52 3.29
N THR A 165 -2.88 -1.64 3.79
CA THR A 165 -4.13 -2.01 4.47
C THR A 165 -5.33 -1.74 3.58
N ASP A 166 -6.36 -2.57 3.70
CA ASP A 166 -7.68 -2.30 3.13
C ASP A 166 -8.56 -1.47 4.09
N GLY A 167 -9.77 -1.13 3.65
CA GLY A 167 -10.74 -0.39 4.46
C GLY A 167 -11.12 -1.11 5.77
N ASP A 168 -11.06 -2.43 5.80
CA ASP A 168 -11.30 -3.23 7.01
C ASP A 168 -10.10 -3.23 7.99
N GLY A 169 -9.00 -2.57 7.63
CA GLY A 169 -7.77 -2.49 8.44
C GLY A 169 -6.91 -3.75 8.38
N LYS A 170 -7.13 -4.63 7.40
CA LYS A 170 -6.34 -5.84 7.19
C LYS A 170 -5.08 -5.54 6.40
N VAL A 171 -3.94 -6.03 6.87
CA VAL A 171 -2.64 -5.88 6.22
C VAL A 171 -2.48 -6.90 5.10
N HIS A 172 -2.23 -6.45 3.89
CA HIS A 172 -1.95 -7.26 2.72
C HIS A 172 -0.45 -7.30 2.42
N PHE A 173 0.01 -8.47 1.96
CA PHE A 173 1.36 -8.71 1.46
C PHE A 173 1.22 -9.64 0.24
N ALA A 174 1.19 -9.05 -0.95
CA ALA A 174 0.82 -9.78 -2.15
C ALA A 174 1.44 -9.18 -3.42
N ALA A 175 1.54 -10.00 -4.46
CA ALA A 175 1.96 -9.54 -5.77
C ALA A 175 1.00 -8.45 -6.31
N PRO A 176 1.55 -7.48 -7.07
CA PRO A 176 0.73 -6.48 -7.76
C PRO A 176 -0.35 -7.13 -8.61
N LYS A 177 -1.59 -6.64 -8.47
CA LYS A 177 -2.70 -7.09 -9.31
C LYS A 177 -2.41 -6.77 -10.77
N GLN A 178 -2.76 -7.69 -11.65
CA GLN A 178 -2.69 -7.56 -13.11
C GLN A 178 -4.04 -7.91 -13.72
N GLY A 179 -4.32 -7.39 -14.91
CA GLY A 179 -5.54 -7.71 -15.65
C GLY A 179 -6.37 -6.47 -16.00
N GLY A 180 -7.68 -6.66 -16.14
CA GLY A 180 -8.62 -5.60 -16.45
C GLY A 180 -8.87 -4.65 -15.28
N ALA A 181 -9.48 -3.50 -15.57
CA ALA A 181 -9.84 -2.52 -14.56
C ALA A 181 -10.94 -3.03 -13.61
N ASP A 182 -10.78 -2.76 -12.32
CA ASP A 182 -11.82 -2.99 -11.30
C ASP A 182 -12.87 -1.87 -11.32
N HIS A 183 -12.42 -0.65 -11.66
CA HIS A 183 -13.26 0.52 -11.75
C HIS A 183 -12.99 1.25 -13.05
N THR A 184 -14.07 1.71 -13.68
CA THR A 184 -14.01 2.56 -14.87
C THR A 184 -14.70 3.88 -14.55
N PHE A 185 -14.06 5.01 -14.87
CA PHE A 185 -14.60 6.33 -14.65
C PHE A 185 -14.74 7.05 -16.00
N THR A 186 -15.92 7.55 -16.28
CA THR A 186 -16.25 8.27 -17.53
C THR A 186 -15.91 9.75 -17.39
N TYR A 187 -15.15 10.28 -18.33
CA TYR A 187 -14.86 11.71 -18.44
C TYR A 187 -15.94 12.39 -19.29
N PRO A 188 -16.41 13.61 -18.98
CA PRO A 188 -16.12 14.37 -17.76
C PRO A 188 -17.10 14.08 -16.59
N GLU A 189 -18.07 13.18 -16.78
CA GLU A 189 -19.20 13.00 -15.87
C GLU A 189 -18.79 12.66 -14.43
N GLN A 190 -17.79 11.79 -14.26
CA GLN A 190 -17.35 11.30 -12.95
C GLN A 190 -16.00 11.88 -12.54
N VAL A 191 -15.21 12.41 -13.49
CA VAL A 191 -13.86 12.89 -13.26
C VAL A 191 -13.87 14.39 -12.99
N LEU A 192 -13.47 14.78 -11.79
CA LEU A 192 -13.41 16.17 -11.36
C LEU A 192 -12.09 16.85 -11.75
N ARG A 193 -10.98 16.17 -11.52
CA ARG A 193 -9.63 16.68 -11.81
C ARG A 193 -8.67 15.54 -12.12
N THR A 194 -7.70 15.82 -12.98
CA THR A 194 -6.60 14.91 -13.28
C THR A 194 -5.28 15.69 -13.31
N GLY A 195 -4.22 15.04 -12.85
CA GLY A 195 -2.85 15.50 -12.99
C GLY A 195 -1.96 14.27 -13.06
N LEU A 196 -1.64 13.84 -14.28
CA LEU A 196 -0.80 12.66 -14.53
C LEU A 196 0.46 13.08 -15.26
N ASP A 197 1.60 12.59 -14.77
CA ASP A 197 2.92 12.83 -15.35
C ASP A 197 3.60 11.50 -15.64
N GLN A 198 4.27 11.43 -16.77
CA GLN A 198 5.21 10.35 -17.06
C GLN A 198 6.61 10.79 -16.63
N VAL A 199 7.19 10.03 -15.71
CA VAL A 199 8.50 10.33 -15.15
C VAL A 199 9.49 9.25 -15.59
N SER A 200 10.63 9.67 -16.13
CA SER A 200 11.72 8.74 -16.41
C SER A 200 12.21 8.10 -15.10
N PRO A 201 12.36 6.78 -15.06
CA PRO A 201 12.88 6.10 -13.89
C PRO A 201 14.34 6.50 -13.62
N THR A 202 14.72 6.53 -12.34
CA THR A 202 16.10 6.87 -11.93
C THR A 202 17.12 5.83 -12.40
N TYR A 203 16.66 4.61 -12.65
CA TYR A 203 17.43 3.49 -13.20
C TYR A 203 16.50 2.58 -14.00
N ASP A 204 17.05 1.97 -15.03
CA ASP A 204 16.34 1.04 -15.92
C ASP A 204 16.83 -0.40 -15.78
N GLY A 205 17.73 -0.66 -14.83
CA GLY A 205 18.24 -1.99 -14.51
C GLY A 205 18.60 -2.15 -13.04
N VAL A 206 18.52 -3.38 -12.56
CA VAL A 206 18.93 -3.78 -11.20
C VAL A 206 19.83 -4.99 -11.31
N GLN A 207 20.95 -4.95 -10.58
CA GLN A 207 21.80 -6.09 -10.32
C GLN A 207 21.79 -6.41 -8.83
N VAL A 208 21.41 -7.62 -8.49
CA VAL A 208 21.41 -8.13 -7.12
C VAL A 208 22.64 -9.02 -6.93
N TRP A 209 23.38 -8.75 -5.87
CA TRP A 209 24.52 -9.53 -5.42
C TRP A 209 24.17 -10.22 -4.12
N GLY A 210 24.41 -11.52 -4.06
CA GLY A 210 24.22 -12.32 -2.86
C GLY A 210 25.54 -12.79 -2.25
N GLU A 211 25.43 -13.45 -1.12
CA GLU A 211 26.56 -14.11 -0.45
C GLU A 211 26.57 -15.60 -0.79
N GLY A 212 27.57 -16.07 -1.56
CA GLY A 212 27.69 -17.46 -1.96
C GLY A 212 28.05 -18.43 -0.82
N ALA A 213 28.50 -17.89 0.29
CA ALA A 213 29.07 -18.66 1.40
C ALA A 213 28.16 -19.64 2.12
N ALA A 214 26.84 -19.55 1.93
CA ALA A 214 25.90 -20.43 2.61
C ALA A 214 24.91 -21.08 1.62
N SER A 215 25.40 -21.51 0.48
CA SER A 215 24.57 -22.28 -0.43
C SER A 215 24.21 -23.63 0.21
N ALA A 216 22.92 -23.92 0.29
CA ALA A 216 22.39 -25.16 0.87
C ALA A 216 22.64 -26.42 -0.01
N LYS A 217 23.66 -26.40 -0.87
CA LYS A 217 23.99 -27.55 -1.68
C LYS A 217 24.92 -28.49 -0.91
N GLY A 218 24.32 -29.58 -0.46
CA GLY A 218 25.02 -30.74 0.07
C GLY A 218 25.20 -30.75 1.59
N SER A 219 25.51 -31.90 2.10
CA SER A 219 25.84 -32.19 3.50
C SER A 219 27.21 -31.64 3.93
N ASP A 220 27.97 -31.10 3.00
CA ASP A 220 29.29 -30.56 3.26
C ASP A 220 29.23 -29.18 3.85
N LYS A 221 29.84 -29.01 4.92
CA LYS A 221 29.54 -28.14 6.03
C LYS A 221 30.44 -26.95 6.21
N ALA A 222 31.43 -26.78 5.34
CA ALA A 222 32.35 -25.64 5.40
C ALA A 222 31.93 -24.52 4.46
N HIS A 223 30.72 -24.04 4.63
CA HIS A 223 30.01 -23.18 3.66
C HIS A 223 30.21 -21.68 3.86
N TRP A 224 31.08 -21.32 4.74
CA TRP A 224 31.50 -19.95 5.03
C TRP A 224 32.65 -19.45 4.17
N LEU A 225 33.27 -20.34 3.42
CA LEU A 225 34.29 -19.97 2.44
C LEU A 225 33.62 -19.69 1.09
N VAL A 226 33.58 -18.43 0.72
CA VAL A 226 33.11 -18.00 -0.59
C VAL A 226 34.13 -18.42 -1.64
N LYS A 227 33.74 -19.35 -2.51
CA LYS A 227 34.58 -19.76 -3.62
C LYS A 227 34.56 -18.79 -4.79
N ASP A 228 33.38 -18.23 -5.07
CA ASP A 228 33.16 -17.33 -6.20
C ASP A 228 31.93 -16.45 -5.95
N LEU A 229 32.15 -15.17 -5.67
CA LEU A 229 31.09 -14.19 -5.49
C LEU A 229 30.38 -13.84 -6.80
N ALA A 230 31.05 -13.96 -7.93
CA ALA A 230 30.51 -13.62 -9.23
C ALA A 230 29.36 -14.56 -9.65
N SER A 231 29.36 -15.81 -9.13
CA SER A 231 28.29 -16.78 -9.41
C SER A 231 26.97 -16.48 -8.67
N VAL A 232 27.00 -15.62 -7.64
CA VAL A 232 25.81 -15.26 -6.86
C VAL A 232 25.39 -13.85 -7.21
N SER A 233 25.03 -13.66 -8.46
CA SER A 233 24.46 -12.41 -8.94
C SER A 233 23.36 -12.67 -9.95
N GLY A 234 22.41 -11.75 -10.01
CA GLY A 234 21.34 -11.76 -10.99
C GLY A 234 21.00 -10.33 -11.40
N LYS A 235 20.55 -10.16 -12.62
CA LYS A 235 20.17 -8.85 -13.16
C LYS A 235 18.85 -8.90 -13.88
N ALA A 236 18.17 -7.77 -13.93
CA ALA A 236 17.01 -7.53 -14.75
C ALA A 236 16.99 -6.06 -15.17
N SER A 237 16.40 -5.77 -16.31
CA SER A 237 16.18 -4.41 -16.79
C SER A 237 14.75 -4.23 -17.26
N MET A 238 14.39 -3.02 -17.63
CA MET A 238 13.16 -2.70 -18.36
C MET A 238 13.48 -1.82 -19.56
N ASP A 239 12.64 -1.89 -20.56
CA ASP A 239 12.72 -1.01 -21.72
C ASP A 239 11.86 0.25 -21.55
N ASP A 240 11.87 1.11 -22.57
CA ASP A 240 11.13 2.37 -22.57
C ASP A 240 9.60 2.19 -22.52
N THR A 241 9.11 0.96 -22.72
CA THR A 241 7.68 0.58 -22.57
C THR A 241 7.36 0.00 -21.18
N PHE A 242 8.31 0.08 -20.25
CA PHE A 242 8.22 -0.52 -18.92
C PHE A 242 8.05 -2.05 -18.92
N THR A 243 8.49 -2.71 -19.99
CA THR A 243 8.49 -4.17 -20.06
C THR A 243 9.77 -4.71 -19.42
N VAL A 244 9.61 -5.59 -18.42
CA VAL A 244 10.75 -6.19 -17.69
C VAL A 244 11.43 -7.25 -18.53
N LYS A 245 12.75 -7.16 -18.65
CA LYS A 245 13.64 -8.09 -19.34
C LYS A 245 14.55 -8.79 -18.32
N PRO A 246 14.26 -10.06 -17.99
CA PRO A 246 15.10 -10.85 -17.11
C PRO A 246 16.51 -11.07 -17.70
N ALA A 247 17.49 -11.24 -16.85
CA ALA A 247 18.89 -11.52 -17.21
C ALA A 247 19.55 -10.46 -18.14
N SER A 248 18.93 -9.31 -18.31
CA SER A 248 19.40 -8.20 -19.14
C SER A 248 19.94 -7.06 -18.29
N ALA A 249 20.92 -6.31 -18.81
CA ALA A 249 21.43 -5.09 -18.21
C ALA A 249 20.72 -3.88 -18.81
N GLY A 250 20.39 -2.91 -17.96
CA GLY A 250 19.93 -1.59 -18.38
C GLY A 250 21.10 -0.64 -18.68
N LYS A 251 20.78 0.57 -19.10
CA LYS A 251 21.76 1.65 -19.31
C LYS A 251 22.19 2.26 -17.97
N LEU A 252 21.25 2.38 -17.04
CA LEU A 252 21.48 2.90 -15.69
C LEU A 252 21.18 1.79 -14.68
N MET A 253 22.23 1.14 -14.17
CA MET A 253 22.11 0.01 -13.24
C MET A 253 22.11 0.47 -11.79
N ARG A 254 21.17 -0.06 -10.99
CA ARG A 254 21.20 -0.02 -9.53
C ARG A 254 21.77 -1.33 -8.99
N GLU A 255 22.84 -1.27 -8.22
CA GLU A 255 23.38 -2.41 -7.53
C GLU A 255 22.77 -2.57 -6.13
N VAL A 256 22.38 -3.79 -5.79
CA VAL A 256 21.81 -4.16 -4.49
C VAL A 256 22.59 -5.35 -3.94
N ARG A 257 23.08 -5.24 -2.72
CA ARG A 257 23.69 -6.35 -1.99
C ARG A 257 22.71 -6.87 -0.96
N ASP A 258 22.46 -8.17 -1.00
CA ASP A 258 21.48 -8.81 -0.12
C ASP A 258 22.02 -10.14 0.42
N GLY A 259 22.31 -10.16 1.71
CA GLY A 259 22.85 -11.33 2.40
C GLY A 259 21.86 -12.50 2.54
N THR A 260 20.59 -12.32 2.15
CA THR A 260 19.60 -13.41 2.13
C THR A 260 19.65 -14.23 0.85
N VAL A 261 20.31 -13.72 -0.18
CA VAL A 261 20.47 -14.34 -1.49
C VAL A 261 21.64 -15.33 -1.44
N ARG A 262 21.37 -16.59 -1.74
CA ARG A 262 22.34 -17.67 -1.63
C ARG A 262 22.70 -18.34 -2.96
N THR A 263 21.86 -18.14 -3.97
CA THR A 263 22.07 -18.72 -5.31
C THR A 263 21.90 -17.67 -6.40
N GLY A 264 22.46 -17.93 -7.59
CA GLY A 264 22.25 -17.07 -8.76
C GLY A 264 20.80 -16.97 -9.18
N ASP A 265 20.01 -18.04 -9.00
CA ASP A 265 18.59 -18.07 -9.31
C ASP A 265 17.78 -17.19 -8.35
N ASP A 266 18.13 -17.19 -7.05
CA ASP A 266 17.53 -16.28 -6.07
C ASP A 266 17.86 -14.82 -6.42
N ALA A 267 19.11 -14.54 -6.80
CA ALA A 267 19.53 -13.21 -7.23
C ALA A 267 18.76 -12.73 -8.46
N ALA A 268 18.61 -13.58 -9.47
CA ALA A 268 17.85 -13.27 -10.68
C ALA A 268 16.35 -13.04 -10.37
N THR A 269 15.78 -13.86 -9.50
CA THR A 269 14.40 -13.73 -9.04
C THR A 269 14.18 -12.40 -8.32
N GLN A 270 15.05 -12.02 -7.39
CA GLN A 270 14.96 -10.74 -6.70
C GLN A 270 15.20 -9.54 -7.63
N ALA A 271 16.14 -9.63 -8.59
CA ALA A 271 16.35 -8.58 -9.56
C ALA A 271 15.10 -8.35 -10.40
N LYS A 272 14.48 -9.43 -10.91
CA LYS A 272 13.21 -9.38 -11.64
C LYS A 272 12.09 -8.78 -10.78
N ALA A 273 11.96 -9.21 -9.52
CA ALA A 273 10.95 -8.72 -8.59
C ALA A 273 11.03 -7.20 -8.39
N ARG A 274 12.23 -6.68 -8.13
CA ARG A 274 12.48 -5.23 -7.96
C ARG A 274 12.18 -4.45 -9.24
N MET A 275 12.56 -4.97 -10.41
CA MET A 275 12.24 -4.34 -11.69
C MET A 275 10.73 -4.36 -11.96
N THR A 276 10.03 -5.44 -11.62
CA THR A 276 8.57 -5.53 -11.76
C THR A 276 7.85 -4.47 -10.92
N LEU A 277 8.28 -4.24 -9.68
CA LEU A 277 7.73 -3.16 -8.86
C LEU A 277 7.97 -1.78 -9.48
N LEU A 278 9.17 -1.53 -10.00
CA LEU A 278 9.48 -0.25 -10.65
C LEU A 278 8.67 -0.08 -11.96
N ALA A 279 8.63 -1.11 -12.79
CA ALA A 279 7.88 -1.12 -14.05
C ALA A 279 6.36 -0.97 -13.86
N SER A 280 5.84 -1.33 -12.69
CA SER A 280 4.42 -1.15 -12.36
C SER A 280 4.04 0.29 -12.04
N ARG A 281 4.98 1.24 -12.10
CA ARG A 281 4.80 2.66 -11.78
C ARG A 281 5.17 3.56 -12.96
N PRO A 282 4.55 3.38 -14.14
CA PRO A 282 4.93 4.14 -15.34
C PRO A 282 4.48 5.60 -15.28
N LEU A 283 3.46 5.88 -14.47
CA LEU A 283 2.89 7.20 -14.27
C LEU A 283 2.91 7.59 -12.81
N ARG A 284 2.96 8.88 -12.57
CA ARG A 284 2.74 9.50 -11.26
C ARG A 284 1.63 10.54 -11.37
N GLY A 285 1.02 10.84 -10.25
CA GLY A 285 0.01 11.87 -10.20
C GLY A 285 -1.30 11.38 -9.60
N PHE A 286 -2.39 12.02 -9.99
CA PHE A 286 -3.67 11.73 -9.38
C PHE A 286 -4.85 11.86 -10.35
N ILE A 287 -5.92 11.19 -9.99
CA ILE A 287 -7.26 11.36 -10.55
C ILE A 287 -8.21 11.59 -9.38
N GLU A 288 -9.00 12.67 -9.44
CA GLU A 288 -10.09 12.93 -8.52
C GLU A 288 -11.41 12.68 -9.23
N VAL A 289 -12.26 11.90 -8.56
CA VAL A 289 -13.60 11.53 -9.06
C VAL A 289 -14.67 11.87 -8.02
N LEU A 290 -15.92 11.87 -8.43
CA LEU A 290 -17.06 11.86 -7.52
C LEU A 290 -16.91 10.71 -6.53
N GLY A 291 -17.49 10.82 -5.35
CA GLY A 291 -17.34 9.83 -4.27
C GLY A 291 -17.50 8.39 -4.78
N SER A 292 -16.46 7.60 -4.55
CA SER A 292 -16.41 6.20 -4.93
C SER A 292 -15.80 5.39 -3.78
N PRO A 293 -16.59 4.99 -2.78
CA PRO A 293 -16.08 4.42 -1.53
C PRO A 293 -15.48 3.02 -1.69
N LYS A 294 -15.76 2.34 -2.80
CA LYS A 294 -15.31 0.97 -3.07
C LYS A 294 -13.86 0.89 -3.57
N VAL A 295 -13.29 2.01 -4.03
CA VAL A 295 -11.90 2.03 -4.53
C VAL A 295 -10.91 1.80 -3.39
N LYS A 296 -9.93 0.92 -3.62
CA LYS A 296 -8.92 0.51 -2.63
C LYS A 296 -7.50 0.58 -3.22
N PRO A 297 -6.46 0.71 -2.39
CA PRO A 297 -5.09 0.53 -2.84
C PRO A 297 -4.90 -0.85 -3.49
N GLY A 298 -4.11 -0.91 -4.55
CA GLY A 298 -3.85 -2.13 -5.31
C GLY A 298 -4.85 -2.46 -6.40
N GLU A 299 -6.01 -1.81 -6.43
CA GLU A 299 -6.99 -1.97 -7.49
C GLU A 299 -6.60 -1.23 -8.76
N LEU A 300 -7.19 -1.67 -9.86
CA LEU A 300 -6.91 -1.22 -11.20
C LEU A 300 -8.05 -0.32 -11.69
N VAL A 301 -7.72 0.86 -12.19
CA VAL A 301 -8.68 1.82 -12.72
C VAL A 301 -8.41 2.18 -14.16
N LYS A 302 -9.46 2.51 -14.88
CA LYS A 302 -9.44 2.96 -16.28
C LYS A 302 -10.27 4.24 -16.40
N LEU A 303 -9.83 5.14 -17.27
CA LEU A 303 -10.61 6.29 -17.70
C LEU A 303 -11.17 6.03 -19.09
N ASP A 304 -12.46 6.26 -19.29
CA ASP A 304 -13.13 6.21 -20.57
C ASP A 304 -13.58 7.61 -21.02
N ASP A 305 -13.80 7.76 -22.33
CA ASP A 305 -14.30 8.95 -23.00
C ASP A 305 -13.45 10.23 -22.81
N ILE A 306 -12.13 10.06 -22.65
CA ILE A 306 -11.21 11.19 -22.59
C ILE A 306 -11.09 11.78 -24.02
N PRO A 307 -11.39 13.07 -24.25
CA PRO A 307 -11.22 13.71 -25.56
C PRO A 307 -9.78 13.57 -26.07
N ALA A 308 -9.63 13.36 -27.38
CA ALA A 308 -8.31 13.13 -28.00
C ALA A 308 -7.33 14.29 -27.78
N GLU A 309 -7.84 15.52 -27.71
CA GLU A 309 -7.09 16.75 -27.46
C GLU A 309 -6.75 16.99 -25.97
N HIS A 310 -7.34 16.19 -25.06
CA HIS A 310 -7.07 16.36 -23.65
C HIS A 310 -5.65 15.91 -23.29
N PRO A 311 -4.84 16.71 -22.55
CA PRO A 311 -3.44 16.37 -22.26
C PRO A 311 -3.24 14.99 -21.61
N VAL A 312 -4.20 14.53 -20.82
CA VAL A 312 -4.16 13.22 -20.15
C VAL A 312 -4.46 12.06 -21.10
N ASN A 313 -5.05 12.32 -22.29
CA ASN A 313 -5.42 11.27 -23.23
C ASN A 313 -4.21 10.39 -23.61
N ALA A 314 -3.10 10.99 -24.00
CA ALA A 314 -1.88 10.27 -24.38
C ALA A 314 -1.30 9.40 -23.23
N LEU A 315 -1.58 9.76 -21.98
CA LEU A 315 -1.07 9.07 -20.80
C LEU A 315 -2.01 7.98 -20.29
N ALA A 316 -3.33 8.20 -20.33
CA ALA A 316 -4.31 7.35 -19.64
C ALA A 316 -5.29 6.61 -20.58
N SER A 317 -5.52 7.10 -21.81
CA SER A 317 -6.46 6.46 -22.72
C SER A 317 -6.08 5.03 -23.06
N GLY A 318 -7.01 4.12 -22.87
CA GLY A 318 -6.80 2.68 -23.10
C GLY A 318 -5.86 2.00 -22.11
N LYS A 319 -5.32 2.72 -21.12
CA LYS A 319 -4.43 2.16 -20.10
C LYS A 319 -5.17 1.86 -18.82
N VAL A 320 -4.69 0.83 -18.13
CA VAL A 320 -5.13 0.47 -16.78
C VAL A 320 -4.08 0.98 -15.79
N LEU A 321 -4.52 1.79 -14.83
CA LEU A 321 -3.67 2.42 -13.83
C LEU A 321 -3.87 1.73 -12.48
N ARG A 322 -2.79 1.48 -11.75
CA ARG A 322 -2.87 0.84 -10.43
C ARG A 322 -2.88 1.89 -9.32
N VAL A 323 -3.94 1.89 -8.53
CA VAL A 323 -4.10 2.79 -7.38
C VAL A 323 -3.08 2.46 -6.30
N ARG A 324 -2.27 3.43 -5.90
CA ARG A 324 -1.32 3.31 -4.80
C ARG A 324 -1.81 3.96 -3.52
N THR A 325 -2.43 5.11 -3.66
CA THR A 325 -3.08 5.81 -2.55
C THR A 325 -4.52 6.12 -2.95
N VAL A 326 -5.44 5.87 -2.06
CA VAL A 326 -6.82 6.36 -2.16
C VAL A 326 -7.11 7.28 -0.99
N ARG A 327 -7.67 8.44 -1.27
CA ARG A 327 -8.15 9.38 -0.26
C ARG A 327 -9.63 9.67 -0.50
N HIS A 328 -10.44 9.39 0.50
CA HIS A 328 -11.86 9.75 0.54
C HIS A 328 -12.04 10.97 1.41
N THR A 329 -12.67 12.00 0.86
CA THR A 329 -12.97 13.25 1.58
C THR A 329 -14.46 13.53 1.50
N LEU A 330 -15.09 13.76 2.65
CA LEU A 330 -16.49 14.17 2.75
C LEU A 330 -16.58 15.41 3.63
N SER A 331 -17.14 16.49 3.09
CA SER A 331 -17.44 17.72 3.82
C SER A 331 -18.64 18.42 3.22
N LEU A 332 -19.24 19.36 3.96
CA LEU A 332 -20.32 20.20 3.44
C LEU A 332 -19.89 21.11 2.28
N GLN A 333 -18.59 21.44 2.21
CA GLN A 333 -18.06 22.34 1.18
C GLN A 333 -17.72 21.62 -0.12
N THR A 334 -17.15 20.44 -0.03
CA THR A 334 -16.63 19.70 -1.19
C THR A 334 -17.52 18.55 -1.63
N GLY A 335 -18.52 18.19 -0.82
CA GLY A 335 -19.26 16.96 -1.01
C GLY A 335 -18.39 15.73 -0.74
N PHE A 336 -18.72 14.61 -1.38
CA PHE A 336 -17.93 13.39 -1.32
C PHE A 336 -17.04 13.26 -2.57
N VAL A 337 -15.73 13.24 -2.36
CA VAL A 337 -14.70 13.16 -3.40
C VAL A 337 -13.77 12.00 -3.09
N THR A 338 -13.39 11.26 -4.12
CA THR A 338 -12.37 10.21 -4.06
C THR A 338 -11.17 10.61 -4.93
N ARG A 339 -10.00 10.72 -4.31
CA ARG A 339 -8.72 10.97 -4.98
C ARG A 339 -7.89 9.69 -4.99
N MET A 340 -7.47 9.28 -6.17
CA MET A 340 -6.57 8.15 -6.40
C MET A 340 -5.21 8.67 -6.84
N GLU A 341 -4.13 8.13 -6.28
CA GLU A 341 -2.74 8.46 -6.66
C GLU A 341 -2.04 7.21 -7.20
N PHE A 342 -1.12 7.41 -8.17
CA PHE A 342 -0.48 6.37 -8.97
C PHE A 342 1.05 6.39 -8.88
#